data_a68eccfaf914dbf7265475fac1b1fbea
#
_entry.id   a68eccfaf914dbf7265475fac1b1fbea
#
_cell.length_a   1.000
_cell.length_b   1.000
_cell.length_c   1.000
_cell.angle_alpha   90.00
_cell.angle_beta   90.00
_cell.angle_gamma   90.00
#
_symmetry.space_group_name_H-M   'P 1'
#
loop_
_entity.id
_entity.type
_entity.pdbx_description
1 polymer ?
#
loop_
_entity_poly.entity_id
_entity_poly.type
_entity_poly.pdbx_seq_one_letter_code
_entity_poly.pdbx_strand_id
1 'polypeptide(L)'
;TKTGNFKPKNGEACGSERMDVTADCFHAKGDNWHWFEKTELGLNQIIFKHDTMITFSRGLDGFFVFENSKSDSNCLLGDIDGNTSRRSDQQLPTVAEADYLEFMSVEENNHRFLLEGNVSVEGNNLYLTCDKIELLFVKDVNGSSRQIGKINTMEAIGNVMLRQGGRKSYANEMTLSVPEGVAELRGSPDGKTLARVVDEEWGEAVGEKIILVKGKRMAKVVGGKSGRPRVVLPPIPNLGFDKISGQKKSKP
;
A
#
# COMPACT_ATOMS: atom_id res chain seq x y z
N THR A 1 -22.01 18.56 26.12
CA THR A 1 -23.02 18.49 25.02
C THR A 1 -22.27 18.51 23.70
N LYS A 2 -22.25 17.38 23.00
CA LYS A 2 -21.63 17.28 21.69
C LYS A 2 -22.52 18.03 20.67
N THR A 3 -22.01 19.07 20.08
CA THR A 3 -22.77 19.93 19.13
C THR A 3 -22.41 19.55 17.70
N GLY A 4 -23.25 18.74 17.08
CA GLY A 4 -23.25 18.56 15.62
C GLY A 4 -24.38 19.42 15.01
N ASN A 5 -24.12 20.02 13.86
CA ASN A 5 -25.14 20.70 13.06
C ASN A 5 -25.64 19.74 11.98
N PHE A 6 -26.93 19.47 11.99
CA PHE A 6 -27.61 18.68 10.98
C PHE A 6 -28.55 19.55 10.15
N LYS A 7 -28.39 19.53 8.82
CA LYS A 7 -29.25 20.28 7.87
C LYS A 7 -30.02 19.27 6.99
N PRO A 8 -31.19 18.80 7.46
CA PRO A 8 -31.90 17.69 6.78
C PRO A 8 -32.29 17.99 5.33
N LYS A 9 -32.55 19.28 5.01
CA LYS A 9 -32.96 19.70 3.66
C LYS A 9 -31.82 19.56 2.63
N ASN A 10 -30.56 19.57 3.06
CA ASN A 10 -29.39 19.52 2.20
C ASN A 10 -28.66 18.17 2.30
N GLY A 11 -29.13 17.26 3.17
CA GLY A 11 -28.43 16.00 3.42
C GLY A 11 -27.02 16.21 4.02
N GLU A 12 -26.83 17.26 4.84
CA GLU A 12 -25.55 17.64 5.40
C GLU A 12 -25.53 17.54 6.92
N ALA A 13 -24.42 17.03 7.47
CA ALA A 13 -24.10 17.09 8.88
C ALA A 13 -22.65 17.46 9.09
N CYS A 14 -22.33 18.25 10.12
CA CYS A 14 -20.97 18.61 10.45
C CYS A 14 -20.78 18.83 11.96
N GLY A 15 -19.55 18.67 12.43
CA GLY A 15 -19.16 18.91 13.82
C GLY A 15 -17.68 19.17 13.95
N SER A 16 -17.30 19.87 15.02
CA SER A 16 -15.89 20.17 15.32
C SER A 16 -15.22 19.13 16.22
N GLU A 17 -16.03 18.37 16.96
CA GLU A 17 -15.53 17.35 17.89
C GLU A 17 -15.25 16.04 17.17
N ARG A 18 -14.54 15.14 17.85
CA ARG A 18 -14.22 13.81 17.34
C ARG A 18 -15.46 13.01 16.95
N MET A 19 -15.42 12.44 15.78
CA MET A 19 -16.41 11.49 15.28
C MET A 19 -15.72 10.16 14.97
N ASP A 20 -16.42 9.07 15.28
CA ASP A 20 -16.00 7.70 14.97
C ASP A 20 -17.00 7.10 13.98
N VAL A 21 -16.49 6.49 12.92
CA VAL A 21 -17.25 5.77 11.91
C VAL A 21 -16.75 4.34 11.85
N THR A 22 -17.64 3.38 12.04
CA THR A 22 -17.31 1.96 12.00
C THR A 22 -18.07 1.28 10.88
N ALA A 23 -17.35 0.51 10.07
CA ALA A 23 -17.89 -0.39 9.06
C ALA A 23 -17.25 -1.78 9.24
N ASP A 24 -17.74 -2.78 8.48
CA ASP A 24 -17.30 -4.18 8.65
C ASP A 24 -15.79 -4.40 8.49
N CYS A 25 -15.11 -3.56 7.69
CA CYS A 25 -13.71 -3.75 7.35
C CYS A 25 -12.80 -2.57 7.74
N PHE A 26 -13.36 -1.47 8.23
CA PHE A 26 -12.59 -0.34 8.72
C PHE A 26 -13.27 0.38 9.88
N HIS A 27 -12.44 1.07 10.64
CA HIS A 27 -12.84 2.05 11.64
C HIS A 27 -12.08 3.33 11.37
N ALA A 28 -12.78 4.43 11.15
CA ALA A 28 -12.21 5.75 10.93
C ALA A 28 -12.61 6.72 12.02
N LYS A 29 -11.71 7.61 12.40
CA LYS A 29 -11.96 8.67 13.37
C LYS A 29 -11.19 9.92 13.01
N GLY A 30 -11.70 11.07 13.44
CA GLY A 30 -11.06 12.36 13.24
C GLY A 30 -11.92 13.49 13.79
N ASP A 31 -11.34 14.69 13.77
CA ASP A 31 -11.96 15.92 14.23
C ASP A 31 -12.38 16.80 13.06
N ASN A 32 -13.24 17.79 13.31
CA ASN A 32 -13.76 18.70 12.28
C ASN A 32 -14.32 17.96 11.06
N TRP A 33 -15.28 17.11 11.32
CA TRP A 33 -15.87 16.27 10.30
C TRP A 33 -17.01 16.95 9.56
N HIS A 34 -17.21 16.53 8.30
CA HIS A 34 -18.33 16.91 7.46
C HIS A 34 -18.85 15.67 6.71
N TRP A 35 -20.12 15.38 6.86
CA TRP A 35 -20.82 14.34 6.13
C TRP A 35 -21.85 14.98 5.22
N PHE A 36 -21.94 14.52 3.99
CA PHE A 36 -22.99 14.90 3.08
C PHE A 36 -23.40 13.75 2.18
N GLU A 37 -24.68 13.71 1.91
CA GLU A 37 -25.33 12.82 0.98
C GLU A 37 -25.56 13.59 -0.33
N LYS A 38 -24.98 13.11 -1.42
CA LYS A 38 -25.24 13.62 -2.76
C LYS A 38 -26.34 12.79 -3.39
N THR A 39 -27.60 13.16 -3.12
CA THR A 39 -28.77 12.40 -3.55
C THR A 39 -28.88 12.23 -5.07
N GLU A 40 -28.38 13.19 -5.85
CA GLU A 40 -28.44 13.15 -7.32
C GLU A 40 -27.53 12.08 -7.94
N LEU A 41 -26.48 11.68 -7.23
CA LEU A 41 -25.51 10.67 -7.68
C LEU A 41 -25.46 9.45 -6.78
N GLY A 42 -26.27 9.38 -5.72
CA GLY A 42 -26.21 8.29 -4.72
C GLY A 42 -24.89 8.23 -3.97
N LEU A 43 -24.09 9.31 -3.97
CA LEU A 43 -22.76 9.32 -3.38
C LEU A 43 -22.83 9.87 -1.95
N ASN A 44 -22.33 9.08 -1.01
CA ASN A 44 -22.09 9.51 0.37
C ASN A 44 -20.62 9.88 0.51
N GLN A 45 -20.37 11.01 1.19
CA GLN A 45 -19.01 11.48 1.46
C GLN A 45 -18.86 11.84 2.93
N ILE A 46 -17.75 11.43 3.53
CA ILE A 46 -17.35 11.82 4.88
C ILE A 46 -15.94 12.38 4.80
N ILE A 47 -15.74 13.54 5.42
CA ILE A 47 -14.47 14.24 5.49
C ILE A 47 -14.10 14.43 6.95
N PHE A 48 -12.84 14.19 7.30
CA PHE A 48 -12.21 14.57 8.55
C PHE A 48 -11.02 15.46 8.23
N LYS A 49 -10.82 16.54 8.98
CA LYS A 49 -9.81 17.56 8.66
C LYS A 49 -8.63 17.63 9.61
N HIS A 50 -8.70 16.97 10.76
CA HIS A 50 -7.64 16.97 11.75
C HIS A 50 -7.59 15.66 12.52
N ASP A 51 -6.37 15.26 12.92
CA ASP A 51 -6.11 14.08 13.74
C ASP A 51 -6.83 12.82 13.22
N THR A 52 -6.69 12.60 11.92
CA THR A 52 -7.43 11.54 11.25
C THR A 52 -6.69 10.22 11.36
N MET A 53 -7.44 9.17 11.64
CA MET A 53 -6.94 7.81 11.69
C MET A 53 -7.96 6.87 11.04
N ILE A 54 -7.49 5.94 10.24
CA ILE A 54 -8.30 4.82 9.76
C ILE A 54 -7.59 3.50 10.03
N THR A 55 -8.33 2.54 10.55
CA THR A 55 -7.87 1.19 10.85
C THR A 55 -8.57 0.20 9.93
N PHE A 56 -7.83 -0.52 9.12
CA PHE A 56 -8.34 -1.59 8.27
C PHE A 56 -8.21 -2.93 8.99
N SER A 57 -9.34 -3.57 9.32
CA SER A 57 -9.40 -4.77 10.17
C SER A 57 -8.72 -5.99 9.57
N ARG A 58 -8.62 -6.08 8.23
CA ARG A 58 -8.00 -7.21 7.52
C ARG A 58 -6.54 -6.99 7.17
N GLY A 59 -5.96 -5.85 7.55
CA GLY A 59 -4.61 -5.45 7.16
C GLY A 59 -4.45 -5.20 5.64
N LEU A 60 -3.44 -4.44 5.29
CA LEU A 60 -3.09 -4.15 3.89
C LEU A 60 -1.80 -4.87 3.45
N ASP A 61 -1.14 -5.57 4.36
CA ASP A 61 0.18 -6.18 4.15
C ASP A 61 0.21 -7.14 2.97
N GLY A 62 -0.85 -7.93 2.79
CA GLY A 62 -0.95 -8.92 1.73
C GLY A 62 -0.95 -8.34 0.32
N PHE A 63 -1.25 -7.05 0.16
CA PHE A 63 -1.25 -6.37 -1.14
C PHE A 63 0.16 -6.00 -1.60
N PHE A 64 1.09 -5.81 -0.66
CA PHE A 64 2.46 -5.37 -0.93
C PHE A 64 3.47 -6.52 -0.97
N VAL A 65 3.04 -7.78 -0.79
CA VAL A 65 3.96 -8.92 -0.82
C VAL A 65 4.42 -9.20 -2.24
N PHE A 66 5.62 -8.73 -2.58
CA PHE A 66 6.29 -8.98 -3.87
C PHE A 66 7.26 -10.17 -3.81
N GLU A 67 7.38 -10.83 -2.66
CA GLU A 67 8.25 -11.98 -2.45
C GLU A 67 7.45 -13.28 -2.28
N ASN A 68 8.04 -14.38 -2.75
CA ASN A 68 7.62 -15.72 -2.36
C ASN A 68 8.10 -16.02 -0.93
N SER A 69 7.59 -15.32 0.08
CA SER A 69 7.64 -15.90 1.41
C SER A 69 6.87 -17.21 1.33
N LYS A 70 7.52 -18.32 1.70
CA LYS A 70 6.90 -19.64 1.85
C LYS A 70 5.93 -19.69 3.04
N SER A 71 5.13 -18.66 3.20
CA SER A 71 3.96 -18.66 4.06
C SER A 71 2.80 -19.05 3.17
N ASP A 72 2.31 -20.25 3.35
CA ASP A 72 1.19 -20.88 2.67
C ASP A 72 0.07 -19.90 2.35
N SER A 73 0.04 -19.46 1.09
CA SER A 73 -1.03 -18.63 0.54
C SER A 73 -2.26 -19.50 0.24
N ASN A 74 -2.85 -20.08 1.26
CA ASN A 74 -4.12 -20.79 1.17
C ASN A 74 -5.28 -20.00 1.78
N CYS A 75 -5.34 -18.70 1.49
CA CYS A 75 -6.48 -17.86 1.86
C CYS A 75 -7.39 -17.51 0.68
N LEU A 76 -7.41 -18.34 -0.36
CA LEU A 76 -8.38 -18.22 -1.45
C LEU A 76 -8.94 -19.61 -1.76
N LEU A 77 -9.82 -20.10 -0.91
CA LEU A 77 -10.93 -20.99 -1.24
C LEU A 77 -11.41 -21.59 0.09
N GLY A 78 -12.66 -21.30 0.43
CA GLY A 78 -13.32 -21.99 1.52
C GLY A 78 -13.51 -23.43 1.13
N ASP A 79 -12.86 -24.33 1.84
CA ASP A 79 -13.30 -25.71 1.98
C ASP A 79 -13.61 -25.96 3.44
N ILE A 80 -14.88 -26.21 3.63
CA ILE A 80 -15.49 -26.74 4.83
C ILE A 80 -15.04 -28.21 4.92
N ASP A 81 -14.05 -28.50 5.76
CA ASP A 81 -14.00 -29.80 6.44
C ASP A 81 -13.08 -29.75 7.66
N GLY A 82 -13.55 -30.42 8.68
CA GLY A 82 -13.19 -30.27 10.05
C GLY A 82 -11.76 -30.66 10.44
N ASN A 83 -11.34 -30.00 11.52
CA ASN A 83 -10.42 -30.50 12.52
C ASN A 83 -8.92 -30.53 12.19
N THR A 84 -8.33 -29.34 12.12
CA THR A 84 -6.92 -29.16 12.54
C THR A 84 -6.76 -27.76 13.11
N SER A 85 -6.36 -27.67 14.37
CA SER A 85 -6.00 -26.44 15.08
C SER A 85 -4.73 -25.85 14.44
N ARG A 86 -4.88 -25.21 13.28
CA ARG A 86 -3.85 -24.35 12.71
C ARG A 86 -3.99 -23.00 13.38
N ARG A 87 -2.95 -22.58 14.09
CA ARG A 87 -2.80 -21.19 14.55
C ARG A 87 -3.05 -20.32 13.32
N SER A 88 -4.20 -19.69 13.26
CA SER A 88 -4.47 -18.60 12.35
C SER A 88 -3.40 -17.54 12.65
N ASP A 89 -2.48 -17.29 11.70
CA ASP A 89 -1.71 -16.05 11.70
C ASP A 89 -2.75 -14.93 11.74
N GLN A 90 -2.95 -14.35 12.91
CA GLN A 90 -3.86 -13.24 13.09
C GLN A 90 -3.27 -12.10 12.27
N GLN A 91 -3.88 -11.85 11.14
CA GLN A 91 -3.54 -10.71 10.32
C GLN A 91 -3.80 -9.47 11.16
N LEU A 92 -2.72 -8.79 11.57
CA LEU A 92 -2.83 -7.58 12.37
C LEU A 92 -3.50 -6.48 11.53
N PRO A 93 -4.30 -5.63 12.15
CA PRO A 93 -4.92 -4.51 11.45
C PRO A 93 -3.85 -3.56 10.91
N THR A 94 -4.13 -2.90 9.80
CA THR A 94 -3.32 -1.80 9.28
C THR A 94 -3.93 -0.49 9.72
N VAL A 95 -3.11 0.38 10.27
CA VAL A 95 -3.49 1.72 10.72
C VAL A 95 -2.90 2.74 9.75
N ALA A 96 -3.70 3.68 9.30
CA ALA A 96 -3.23 4.84 8.56
C ALA A 96 -3.64 6.13 9.28
N GLU A 97 -2.71 7.08 9.34
CA GLU A 97 -2.87 8.41 9.94
C GLU A 97 -2.58 9.48 8.91
N ALA A 98 -3.26 10.61 8.99
CA ALA A 98 -3.09 11.75 8.11
C ALA A 98 -3.67 13.04 8.73
N ASP A 99 -3.37 14.19 8.13
CA ASP A 99 -4.01 15.46 8.53
C ASP A 99 -5.44 15.55 7.99
N TYR A 100 -5.72 14.90 6.85
CA TYR A 100 -7.00 14.90 6.16
C TYR A 100 -7.36 13.49 5.71
N LEU A 101 -8.61 13.10 5.92
CA LEU A 101 -9.20 11.85 5.44
C LEU A 101 -10.54 12.11 4.78
N GLU A 102 -10.72 11.62 3.57
CA GLU A 102 -11.98 11.60 2.87
C GLU A 102 -12.36 10.16 2.50
N PHE A 103 -13.58 9.79 2.80
CA PHE A 103 -14.20 8.57 2.33
C PHE A 103 -15.39 8.95 1.44
N MET A 104 -15.44 8.38 0.24
CA MET A 104 -16.49 8.64 -0.74
C MET A 104 -16.93 7.34 -1.42
N SER A 105 -18.25 7.18 -1.54
CA SER A 105 -18.85 6.22 -2.45
C SER A 105 -18.81 6.81 -3.87
N VAL A 106 -18.09 6.22 -4.80
CA VAL A 106 -17.91 6.76 -6.17
C VAL A 106 -19.01 6.25 -7.11
N GLU A 107 -19.42 5.01 -6.93
CA GLU A 107 -20.51 4.33 -7.65
C GLU A 107 -21.17 3.34 -6.68
N GLU A 108 -22.27 2.70 -7.08
CA GLU A 108 -23.01 1.76 -6.21
C GLU A 108 -22.13 0.71 -5.50
N ASN A 109 -20.97 0.41 -6.07
CA ASN A 109 -20.09 -0.67 -5.60
C ASN A 109 -18.63 -0.26 -5.40
N ASN A 110 -18.25 0.99 -5.63
CA ASN A 110 -16.89 1.48 -5.53
C ASN A 110 -16.75 2.50 -4.40
N HIS A 111 -15.68 2.39 -3.64
CA HIS A 111 -15.38 3.29 -2.55
C HIS A 111 -13.95 3.83 -2.70
N ARG A 112 -13.80 5.10 -2.48
CA ARG A 112 -12.54 5.81 -2.52
C ARG A 112 -12.19 6.32 -1.14
N PHE A 113 -10.96 6.08 -0.72
CA PHE A 113 -10.34 6.71 0.44
C PHE A 113 -9.23 7.62 -0.04
N LEU A 114 -9.20 8.83 0.45
CA LEU A 114 -8.17 9.81 0.21
C LEU A 114 -7.61 10.27 1.55
N LEU A 115 -6.29 10.13 1.74
CA LEU A 115 -5.56 10.65 2.88
C LEU A 115 -4.55 11.68 2.38
N GLU A 116 -4.46 12.83 3.03
CA GLU A 116 -3.53 13.90 2.66
C GLU A 116 -2.89 14.53 3.90
N GLY A 117 -1.64 14.94 3.74
CA GLY A 117 -0.83 15.58 4.77
C GLY A 117 -0.24 14.59 5.77
N ASN A 118 1.09 14.50 5.81
CA ASN A 118 1.85 13.67 6.76
C ASN A 118 1.33 12.22 6.86
N VAL A 119 1.01 11.63 5.72
CA VAL A 119 0.40 10.30 5.70
C VAL A 119 1.39 9.25 6.19
N SER A 120 0.97 8.43 7.15
CA SER A 120 1.68 7.24 7.59
C SER A 120 0.74 6.03 7.63
N VAL A 121 1.21 4.90 7.14
CA VAL A 121 0.50 3.63 7.14
C VAL A 121 1.37 2.58 7.80
N GLU A 122 0.87 1.95 8.84
CA GLU A 122 1.57 0.91 9.60
C GLU A 122 0.74 -0.38 9.67
N GLY A 123 1.35 -1.49 9.27
CA GLY A 123 0.83 -2.84 9.34
C GLY A 123 1.86 -3.81 9.90
N ASN A 124 1.56 -5.10 9.90
CA ASN A 124 2.42 -6.13 10.50
C ASN A 124 3.85 -6.13 9.91
N ASN A 125 3.97 -6.02 8.61
CA ASN A 125 5.25 -6.01 7.89
C ASN A 125 5.31 -4.90 6.84
N LEU A 126 4.57 -3.83 7.08
CA LEU A 126 4.37 -2.71 6.18
C LEU A 126 4.54 -1.41 6.95
N TYR A 127 5.35 -0.52 6.42
CA TYR A 127 5.41 0.87 6.83
C TYR A 127 5.54 1.75 5.60
N LEU A 128 4.58 2.64 5.38
CA LEU A 128 4.55 3.55 4.24
C LEU A 128 4.36 4.98 4.73
N THR A 129 5.15 5.90 4.21
CA THR A 129 4.94 7.34 4.41
C THR A 129 4.91 8.06 3.07
N CYS A 130 4.09 9.12 2.97
CA CYS A 130 3.99 9.97 1.78
C CYS A 130 3.20 11.25 2.11
N ASP A 131 3.00 12.12 1.13
CA ASP A 131 2.21 13.32 1.30
C ASP A 131 0.71 13.07 1.06
N LYS A 132 0.40 12.06 0.21
CA LYS A 132 -0.98 11.73 -0.20
C LYS A 132 -1.10 10.25 -0.54
N ILE A 133 -2.21 9.62 -0.14
CA ILE A 133 -2.62 8.28 -0.60
C ILE A 133 -4.07 8.32 -1.10
N GLU A 134 -4.29 7.67 -2.22
CA GLU A 134 -5.61 7.36 -2.73
C GLU A 134 -5.77 5.85 -2.84
N LEU A 135 -6.85 5.30 -2.25
CA LEU A 135 -7.21 3.89 -2.29
C LEU A 135 -8.57 3.75 -2.99
N LEU A 136 -8.64 2.92 -4.02
CA LEU A 136 -9.88 2.54 -4.66
C LEU A 136 -10.25 1.11 -4.28
N PHE A 137 -11.44 0.94 -3.70
CA PHE A 137 -12.04 -0.35 -3.39
C PHE A 137 -13.13 -0.65 -4.37
N VAL A 138 -13.11 -1.84 -4.93
CA VAL A 138 -14.15 -2.34 -5.84
C VAL A 138 -14.86 -3.51 -5.19
N LYS A 139 -16.16 -3.47 -5.15
CA LYS A 139 -16.98 -4.54 -4.58
C LYS A 139 -16.92 -5.78 -5.44
N ASP A 140 -16.78 -6.93 -4.80
CA ASP A 140 -16.91 -8.22 -5.47
C ASP A 140 -18.37 -8.42 -5.93
N VAL A 141 -18.58 -8.69 -7.22
CA VAL A 141 -19.92 -8.85 -7.83
C VAL A 141 -20.74 -9.95 -7.15
N ASN A 142 -20.06 -10.93 -6.52
CA ASN A 142 -20.68 -12.04 -5.80
C ASN A 142 -20.76 -11.82 -4.27
N GLY A 143 -20.31 -10.66 -3.77
CA GLY A 143 -20.30 -10.34 -2.34
C GLY A 143 -21.64 -9.83 -1.85
N SER A 144 -21.93 -10.06 -0.55
CA SER A 144 -23.09 -9.46 0.10
C SER A 144 -23.03 -7.93 0.03
N SER A 145 -24.17 -7.29 -0.18
CA SER A 145 -24.29 -5.83 -0.39
C SER A 145 -23.75 -4.92 0.71
N ARG A 146 -23.25 -5.47 1.82
CA ARG A 146 -22.77 -4.74 2.98
C ARG A 146 -21.23 -4.71 3.15
N GLN A 147 -20.47 -5.40 2.29
CA GLN A 147 -19.02 -5.45 2.43
C GLN A 147 -18.37 -4.43 1.50
N ILE A 148 -17.50 -3.56 2.05
CA ILE A 148 -16.53 -2.80 1.24
C ILE A 148 -15.66 -3.81 0.52
N GLY A 149 -15.54 -3.64 -0.80
CA GLY A 149 -14.83 -4.55 -1.67
C GLY A 149 -13.35 -4.71 -1.37
N LYS A 150 -12.63 -5.32 -2.29
CA LYS A 150 -11.18 -5.45 -2.22
C LYS A 150 -10.51 -4.20 -2.78
N ILE A 151 -9.32 -3.87 -2.28
CA ILE A 151 -8.50 -2.83 -2.89
C ILE A 151 -8.23 -3.23 -4.34
N ASN A 152 -8.53 -2.33 -5.25
CA ASN A 152 -8.23 -2.45 -6.67
C ASN A 152 -6.94 -1.74 -7.02
N THR A 153 -6.84 -0.47 -6.65
CA THR A 153 -5.65 0.34 -6.87
C THR A 153 -5.30 1.14 -5.63
N MET A 154 -4.01 1.43 -5.49
CA MET A 154 -3.48 2.41 -4.56
C MET A 154 -2.51 3.32 -5.29
N GLU A 155 -2.61 4.60 -5.05
CA GLU A 155 -1.68 5.61 -5.50
C GLU A 155 -1.14 6.38 -4.31
N ALA A 156 0.18 6.44 -4.17
CA ALA A 156 0.87 7.23 -3.15
C ALA A 156 1.74 8.28 -3.84
N ILE A 157 1.65 9.52 -3.41
CA ILE A 157 2.28 10.68 -4.05
C ILE A 157 3.04 11.50 -3.01
N GLY A 158 4.19 12.00 -3.42
CA GLY A 158 5.05 12.90 -2.65
C GLY A 158 5.85 12.17 -1.57
N ASN A 159 7.16 12.27 -1.62
CA ASN A 159 8.08 11.74 -0.60
C ASN A 159 7.81 10.28 -0.19
N VAL A 160 7.42 9.45 -1.16
CA VAL A 160 7.01 8.07 -0.89
C VAL A 160 8.18 7.26 -0.37
N MET A 161 8.03 6.70 0.83
CA MET A 161 8.93 5.72 1.42
C MET A 161 8.13 4.50 1.87
N LEU A 162 8.40 3.35 1.27
CA LEU A 162 7.80 2.07 1.62
C LEU A 162 8.87 1.15 2.19
N ARG A 163 8.59 0.59 3.37
CA ARG A 163 9.38 -0.47 3.98
C ARG A 163 8.50 -1.72 4.13
N GLN A 164 8.97 -2.81 3.57
CA GLN A 164 8.29 -4.08 3.68
C GLN A 164 9.32 -5.22 3.76
N GLY A 165 9.30 -5.98 4.85
CA GLY A 165 10.34 -6.96 5.10
C GLY A 165 11.73 -6.34 5.08
N GLY A 166 12.67 -6.97 4.39
CA GLY A 166 14.03 -6.48 4.16
C GLY A 166 14.15 -5.43 3.05
N ARG A 167 13.03 -5.01 2.42
CA ARG A 167 13.03 -4.07 1.30
C ARG A 167 12.63 -2.67 1.73
N LYS A 168 13.35 -1.68 1.18
CA LYS A 168 13.02 -0.24 1.29
C LYS A 168 12.92 0.34 -0.11
N SER A 169 11.82 1.04 -0.37
CA SER A 169 11.56 1.69 -1.65
C SER A 169 11.35 3.19 -1.43
N TYR A 170 11.89 3.99 -2.32
CA TYR A 170 11.78 5.45 -2.30
C TYR A 170 11.34 5.90 -3.69
N ALA A 171 10.36 6.81 -3.75
CA ALA A 171 9.82 7.32 -4.99
C ALA A 171 9.18 8.69 -4.78
N ASN A 172 8.86 9.40 -5.85
CA ASN A 172 7.95 10.53 -5.81
C ASN A 172 6.49 10.09 -5.94
N GLU A 173 6.28 9.00 -6.66
CA GLU A 173 4.97 8.42 -6.91
C GLU A 173 5.09 6.90 -6.88
N MET A 174 4.11 6.23 -6.29
CA MET A 174 3.96 4.78 -6.31
C MET A 174 2.52 4.42 -6.66
N THR A 175 2.34 3.61 -7.70
CA THR A 175 1.03 3.05 -8.06
C THR A 175 1.06 1.55 -7.86
N LEU A 176 0.05 1.00 -7.20
CA LEU A 176 -0.16 -0.43 -7.03
C LEU A 176 -1.46 -0.85 -7.71
N SER A 177 -1.39 -1.77 -8.65
CA SER A 177 -2.53 -2.49 -9.21
C SER A 177 -2.61 -3.87 -8.56
N VAL A 178 -3.61 -4.08 -7.71
CA VAL A 178 -3.77 -5.35 -6.98
C VAL A 178 -4.18 -6.49 -7.91
N PRO A 179 -5.13 -6.31 -8.86
CA PRO A 179 -5.50 -7.36 -9.81
C PRO A 179 -4.34 -7.82 -10.69
N GLU A 180 -3.48 -6.88 -11.10
CA GLU A 180 -2.32 -7.18 -11.93
C GLU A 180 -1.13 -7.67 -11.11
N GLY A 181 -1.13 -7.45 -9.81
CA GLY A 181 0.00 -7.74 -8.94
C GLY A 181 1.24 -6.92 -9.30
N VAL A 182 1.06 -5.67 -9.73
CA VAL A 182 2.14 -4.80 -10.20
C VAL A 182 2.22 -3.56 -9.35
N ALA A 183 3.42 -3.24 -8.86
CA ALA A 183 3.73 -1.93 -8.30
C ALA A 183 4.72 -1.19 -9.21
N GLU A 184 4.43 0.06 -9.47
CA GLU A 184 5.24 0.97 -10.24
C GLU A 184 5.69 2.13 -9.34
N LEU A 185 7.01 2.33 -9.28
CA LEU A 185 7.65 3.41 -8.55
C LEU A 185 8.23 4.39 -9.56
N ARG A 186 7.96 5.67 -9.40
CA ARG A 186 8.46 6.73 -10.28
C ARG A 186 9.26 7.77 -9.50
N GLY A 187 10.33 8.23 -10.09
CA GLY A 187 11.06 9.41 -9.64
C GLY A 187 10.25 10.69 -9.84
N SER A 188 10.82 11.82 -9.45
CA SER A 188 10.19 13.13 -9.66
C SER A 188 10.07 13.47 -11.16
N PRO A 189 8.99 14.15 -11.58
CA PRO A 189 8.80 14.54 -13.00
C PRO A 189 9.90 15.44 -13.54
N ASP A 190 10.57 16.21 -12.68
CA ASP A 190 11.69 17.07 -13.06
C ASP A 190 13.03 16.32 -13.17
N GLY A 191 13.02 15.01 -12.88
CA GLY A 191 14.19 14.13 -12.95
C GLY A 191 15.23 14.34 -11.85
N LYS A 192 14.97 15.20 -10.86
CA LYS A 192 15.94 15.42 -9.76
C LYS A 192 16.02 14.27 -8.78
N THR A 193 14.89 13.58 -8.56
CA THR A 193 14.81 12.43 -7.68
C THR A 193 14.45 11.20 -8.50
N LEU A 194 15.26 10.14 -8.41
CA LEU A 194 15.00 8.87 -9.05
C LEU A 194 14.28 7.92 -8.09
N ALA A 195 13.49 7.00 -8.63
CA ALA A 195 12.99 5.88 -7.87
C ALA A 195 14.16 4.98 -7.46
N ARG A 196 14.10 4.47 -6.23
CA ARG A 196 15.16 3.64 -5.62
C ARG A 196 14.54 2.51 -4.84
N VAL A 197 15.05 1.32 -5.04
CA VAL A 197 14.70 0.12 -4.23
C VAL A 197 15.98 -0.45 -3.67
N VAL A 198 16.01 -0.66 -2.37
CA VAL A 198 17.11 -1.32 -1.64
C VAL A 198 16.57 -2.58 -1.02
N ASP A 199 17.18 -3.69 -1.32
CA ASP A 199 16.80 -5.02 -0.86
C ASP A 199 18.01 -5.71 -0.27
N GLU A 200 17.86 -6.33 0.90
CA GLU A 200 18.97 -6.95 1.62
C GLU A 200 19.58 -8.15 0.86
N GLU A 201 18.76 -8.86 0.06
CA GLU A 201 19.21 -10.03 -0.70
C GLU A 201 19.66 -9.67 -2.13
N TRP A 202 19.06 -8.66 -2.75
CA TRP A 202 19.23 -8.36 -4.18
C TRP A 202 20.05 -7.11 -4.47
N GLY A 203 20.30 -6.32 -3.42
CA GLY A 203 21.08 -5.10 -3.53
C GLY A 203 20.22 -3.88 -3.85
N GLU A 204 20.68 -3.03 -4.75
CA GLU A 204 20.08 -1.72 -5.01
C GLU A 204 19.73 -1.55 -6.49
N ALA A 205 18.54 -1.01 -6.74
CA ALA A 205 18.09 -0.59 -8.06
C ALA A 205 17.68 0.88 -8.05
N VAL A 206 18.14 1.65 -9.04
CA VAL A 206 17.86 3.10 -9.19
C VAL A 206 17.51 3.40 -10.63
N GLY A 207 16.42 4.15 -10.87
CA GLY A 207 15.99 4.55 -12.20
C GLY A 207 14.86 5.57 -12.17
N GLU A 208 14.46 6.11 -13.31
CA GLU A 208 13.29 6.98 -13.39
C GLU A 208 12.01 6.23 -13.00
N LYS A 209 11.97 4.94 -13.34
CA LYS A 209 10.85 4.07 -13.10
C LYS A 209 11.33 2.66 -12.72
N ILE A 210 10.74 2.11 -11.68
CA ILE A 210 10.97 0.72 -11.25
C ILE A 210 9.62 0.01 -11.20
N ILE A 211 9.52 -1.16 -11.84
CA ILE A 211 8.32 -1.98 -11.86
C ILE A 211 8.62 -3.26 -11.09
N LEU A 212 7.83 -3.53 -10.07
CA LEU A 212 7.86 -4.75 -9.28
C LEU A 212 6.64 -5.59 -9.61
N VAL A 213 6.81 -6.90 -9.77
CA VAL A 213 5.72 -7.83 -10.09
C VAL A 213 5.59 -8.86 -8.97
N LYS A 214 4.38 -9.00 -8.42
CA LYS A 214 4.06 -9.94 -7.34
C LYS A 214 4.41 -11.38 -7.75
N GLY A 215 5.04 -12.09 -6.83
CA GLY A 215 5.44 -13.49 -7.06
C GLY A 215 6.61 -13.67 -8.04
N LYS A 216 7.14 -12.60 -8.59
CA LYS A 216 8.35 -12.64 -9.42
C LYS A 216 9.48 -11.91 -8.69
N ARG A 217 10.59 -12.60 -8.51
CA ARG A 217 11.83 -12.00 -8.03
C ARG A 217 12.50 -11.14 -9.11
N MET A 218 11.72 -10.23 -9.70
CA MET A 218 12.18 -9.44 -10.84
C MET A 218 11.73 -8.00 -10.70
N ALA A 219 12.69 -7.09 -10.77
CA ALA A 219 12.44 -5.67 -10.91
C ALA A 219 12.85 -5.24 -12.32
N LYS A 220 11.96 -4.55 -13.04
CA LYS A 220 12.30 -3.89 -14.30
C LYS A 220 12.65 -2.44 -13.99
N VAL A 221 13.90 -2.05 -14.25
CA VAL A 221 14.38 -0.69 -14.05
C VAL A 221 14.45 0.02 -15.39
N VAL A 222 13.82 1.16 -15.49
CA VAL A 222 13.78 1.99 -16.69
C VAL A 222 14.58 3.27 -16.42
N GLY A 223 15.54 3.55 -17.27
CA GLY A 223 16.22 4.85 -17.31
C GLY A 223 15.43 5.84 -18.15
N GLY A 224 15.80 7.09 -18.12
CA GLY A 224 15.16 8.14 -18.89
C GLY A 224 16.09 9.32 -19.14
N LYS A 225 15.51 10.53 -19.17
CA LYS A 225 16.28 11.76 -19.45
C LYS A 225 17.34 12.07 -18.39
N SER A 226 17.12 11.62 -17.15
CA SER A 226 17.98 11.88 -16.00
C SER A 226 19.19 10.95 -15.90
N GLY A 227 19.29 9.94 -16.75
CA GLY A 227 20.45 9.05 -16.79
C GLY A 227 20.14 7.57 -17.04
N ARG A 228 21.20 6.77 -16.98
CA ARG A 228 21.10 5.33 -17.15
C ARG A 228 20.58 4.67 -15.86
N PRO A 229 19.76 3.61 -15.97
CA PRO A 229 19.38 2.85 -14.80
C PRO A 229 20.63 2.19 -14.19
N ARG A 230 20.64 2.11 -12.87
CA ARG A 230 21.74 1.50 -12.10
C ARG A 230 21.19 0.35 -11.27
N VAL A 231 21.88 -0.78 -11.34
CA VAL A 231 21.64 -1.92 -10.45
C VAL A 231 22.96 -2.29 -9.80
N VAL A 232 22.98 -2.38 -8.48
CA VAL A 232 24.10 -2.82 -7.69
C VAL A 232 23.71 -4.14 -7.04
N LEU A 233 24.33 -5.21 -7.46
CA LEU A 233 24.12 -6.53 -6.87
C LEU A 233 24.93 -6.69 -5.59
N PRO A 234 24.44 -7.44 -4.60
CA PRO A 234 25.22 -7.79 -3.42
C PRO A 234 26.45 -8.59 -3.82
N PRO A 235 27.50 -8.62 -2.99
CA PRO A 235 28.65 -9.49 -3.23
C PRO A 235 28.18 -10.93 -3.36
N ILE A 236 28.43 -11.53 -4.52
CA ILE A 236 28.09 -12.95 -4.75
C ILE A 236 29.17 -13.78 -4.06
N PRO A 237 28.89 -14.47 -2.95
CA PRO A 237 29.88 -15.32 -2.31
C PRO A 237 30.16 -16.51 -3.23
N ASN A 238 31.41 -16.64 -3.63
CA ASN A 238 31.96 -17.81 -4.37
C ASN A 238 31.32 -18.09 -5.73
N LEU A 239 31.62 -17.28 -6.74
CA LEU A 239 31.38 -17.64 -8.15
C LEU A 239 32.26 -18.81 -8.64
N GLY A 240 32.92 -19.55 -7.75
CA GLY A 240 33.76 -20.70 -8.12
C GLY A 240 35.04 -20.33 -8.89
N PHE A 241 35.38 -19.07 -9.00
CA PHE A 241 36.64 -18.59 -9.54
C PHE A 241 37.72 -18.57 -8.45
N ASP A 242 37.78 -19.64 -7.62
CA ASP A 242 38.90 -19.83 -6.74
C ASP A 242 40.14 -19.98 -7.59
N LYS A 243 40.99 -18.98 -7.52
CA LYS A 243 42.41 -18.95 -7.85
C LYS A 243 42.91 -20.21 -8.55
N ILE A 244 43.10 -20.12 -9.83
CA ILE A 244 44.15 -20.88 -10.49
C ILE A 244 45.47 -20.38 -9.89
N SER A 245 45.78 -20.82 -8.68
CA SER A 245 47.09 -20.65 -8.11
C SER A 245 48.05 -21.54 -8.92
N GLY A 246 48.79 -20.86 -9.81
CA GLY A 246 49.81 -21.47 -10.61
C GLY A 246 50.77 -22.25 -9.73
N GLN A 247 50.70 -23.57 -9.75
CA GLN A 247 51.77 -24.43 -9.32
C GLN A 247 52.96 -24.18 -10.22
N LYS A 248 53.93 -23.36 -9.74
CA LYS A 248 55.27 -23.38 -10.26
C LYS A 248 55.84 -24.78 -9.99
N LYS A 249 55.86 -25.64 -11.02
CA LYS A 249 56.69 -26.81 -11.01
C LYS A 249 58.15 -26.37 -10.92
N SER A 250 58.77 -26.56 -9.76
CA SER A 250 60.21 -26.62 -9.63
C SER A 250 60.69 -27.90 -10.30
N LYS A 251 61.48 -27.75 -11.36
CA LYS A 251 62.27 -28.84 -11.94
C LYS A 251 63.53 -29.08 -11.09
N PRO A 252 63.98 -30.33 -11.02
CA PRO A 252 65.15 -30.72 -10.26
C PRO A 252 66.48 -30.19 -10.81
#